data_659e977aaa5b0b32d6d0adec2201a14a
#
_entry.id   659e977aaa5b0b32d6d0adec2201a14a
#
_cell.length_a   1.000
_cell.length_b   1.000
_cell.length_c   1.000
_cell.angle_alpha   90.00
_cell.angle_beta   90.00
_cell.angle_gamma   90.00
#
_symmetry.space_group_name_H-M   'P 1'
#
loop_
_entity.id
_entity.type
_entity.pdbx_description
1 polymer ?
#
loop_
_entity_poly.entity_id
_entity_poly.type
_entity_poly.pdbx_seq_one_letter_code
_entity_poly.pdbx_strand_id
1 'polypeptide(L)'
;MTPIFLQRSLVEELKALFVDFYSTDDISKTPPKVNVYQQDLPIALGSEEDETVPYIIVRIDSGNIPELNEQERVEVILVFCIKANNENRQGYLDVMNMIQRVKERFFKNFSVGKYFYFEPPFEWAVQDEDTFPYFYGAVKMNFYCPGIMLEDPLL
;
A
#
# COMPACT_ATOMS: atom_id res chain seq x y z
N MET A 1 -5.08 20.19 0.40
CA MET A 1 -4.80 18.78 0.14
C MET A 1 -3.81 18.28 1.16
N THR A 2 -4.17 17.24 1.85
CA THR A 2 -3.38 16.73 2.96
C THR A 2 -2.91 15.31 2.67
N PRO A 3 -1.89 14.82 3.40
CA PRO A 3 -1.49 13.41 3.31
C PRO A 3 -2.65 12.43 3.57
N ILE A 4 -3.65 12.82 4.32
CA ILE A 4 -4.84 11.98 4.54
C ILE A 4 -5.60 11.77 3.23
N PHE A 5 -5.74 12.79 2.41
CA PHE A 5 -6.37 12.65 1.10
C PHE A 5 -5.54 11.76 0.16
N LEU A 6 -4.21 11.88 0.23
CA LEU A 6 -3.32 10.96 -0.47
C LEU A 6 -3.57 9.52 -0.02
N GLN A 7 -3.62 9.28 1.28
CA GLN A 7 -3.86 7.95 1.82
C GLN A 7 -5.19 7.38 1.34
N ARG A 8 -6.26 8.17 1.38
CA ARG A 8 -7.58 7.74 0.89
C ARG A 8 -7.56 7.42 -0.59
N SER A 9 -6.88 8.25 -1.38
CA SER A 9 -6.75 8.01 -2.83
C SER A 9 -5.99 6.71 -3.10
N LEU A 10 -4.93 6.45 -2.34
CA LEU A 10 -4.16 5.20 -2.45
C LEU A 10 -5.00 4.00 -2.06
N VAL A 11 -5.79 4.09 -0.99
CA VAL A 11 -6.67 3.00 -0.58
C VAL A 11 -7.65 2.64 -1.69
N GLU A 12 -8.31 3.64 -2.29
CA GLU A 12 -9.26 3.39 -3.36
C GLU A 12 -8.57 2.82 -4.61
N GLU A 13 -7.39 3.33 -4.95
CA GLU A 13 -6.61 2.82 -6.08
C GLU A 13 -6.22 1.36 -5.88
N LEU A 14 -5.76 1.02 -4.68
CA LEU A 14 -5.33 -0.35 -4.39
C LEU A 14 -6.51 -1.31 -4.35
N LYS A 15 -7.66 -0.89 -3.83
CA LYS A 15 -8.88 -1.73 -3.89
C LYS A 15 -9.23 -2.08 -5.33
N ALA A 16 -9.18 -1.11 -6.23
CA ALA A 16 -9.46 -1.34 -7.64
C ALA A 16 -8.39 -2.23 -8.29
N LEU A 17 -7.14 -2.00 -7.95
CA LEU A 17 -6.01 -2.73 -8.53
C LEU A 17 -6.04 -4.23 -8.18
N PHE A 18 -6.54 -4.58 -7.00
CA PHE A 18 -6.54 -5.95 -6.50
C PHE A 18 -7.92 -6.63 -6.54
N VAL A 19 -8.86 -6.07 -7.26
CA VAL A 19 -10.23 -6.61 -7.31
C VAL A 19 -10.28 -8.04 -7.87
N ASP A 20 -9.33 -8.41 -8.74
CA ASP A 20 -9.27 -9.72 -9.38
C ASP A 20 -8.02 -10.51 -9.00
N PHE A 21 -7.41 -10.18 -7.86
CA PHE A 21 -6.20 -10.87 -7.41
C PHE A 21 -6.53 -12.26 -6.85
N TYR A 22 -5.72 -13.25 -7.24
CA TYR A 22 -5.82 -14.63 -6.76
C TYR A 22 -4.54 -15.06 -6.07
N SER A 23 -4.67 -15.70 -4.91
CA SER A 23 -3.56 -16.34 -4.24
C SER A 23 -3.24 -17.68 -4.89
N THR A 24 -1.95 -18.03 -4.94
CA THR A 24 -1.53 -19.34 -5.47
C THR A 24 -2.02 -20.51 -4.61
N ASP A 25 -2.34 -20.25 -3.35
CA ASP A 25 -2.84 -21.25 -2.41
C ASP A 25 -4.37 -21.39 -2.47
N ASP A 26 -5.02 -20.47 -3.13
CA ASP A 26 -6.47 -20.45 -3.25
C ASP A 26 -6.89 -21.17 -4.52
N ILE A 27 -7.44 -22.36 -4.36
CA ILE A 27 -7.98 -23.17 -5.46
C ILE A 27 -9.47 -22.90 -5.66
N SER A 28 -10.09 -22.06 -4.84
CA SER A 28 -11.48 -21.69 -5.02
C SER A 28 -11.62 -20.86 -6.29
N LYS A 29 -12.80 -20.88 -6.89
CA LYS A 29 -13.05 -20.12 -8.12
C LYS A 29 -13.39 -18.66 -7.88
N THR A 30 -13.50 -18.28 -6.61
CA THR A 30 -13.84 -16.92 -6.22
C THR A 30 -12.55 -16.23 -5.76
N PRO A 31 -12.17 -15.08 -6.37
CA PRO A 31 -10.97 -14.38 -5.92
C PRO A 31 -11.13 -13.94 -4.47
N PRO A 32 -10.10 -14.16 -3.62
CA PRO A 32 -10.15 -13.66 -2.27
C PRO A 32 -10.17 -12.14 -2.32
N LYS A 33 -10.99 -11.55 -1.45
CA LYS A 33 -11.05 -10.09 -1.35
C LYS A 33 -9.80 -9.60 -0.63
N VAL A 34 -8.99 -8.81 -1.32
CA VAL A 34 -7.86 -8.15 -0.68
C VAL A 34 -8.40 -6.95 0.11
N ASN A 35 -8.18 -6.96 1.40
CA ASN A 35 -8.59 -5.86 2.27
C ASN A 35 -7.52 -4.79 2.29
N VAL A 36 -7.93 -3.53 2.21
CA VAL A 36 -7.00 -2.40 2.24
C VAL A 36 -7.35 -1.52 3.43
N TYR A 37 -6.38 -1.34 4.32
CA TYR A 37 -6.57 -0.63 5.58
C TYR A 37 -5.72 0.64 5.62
N GLN A 38 -6.24 1.64 6.33
CA GLN A 38 -5.52 2.89 6.56
C GLN A 38 -4.75 2.79 7.87
N GLN A 39 -3.45 2.95 7.82
CA GLN A 39 -2.51 3.08 8.92
C GLN A 39 -2.32 1.82 9.75
N ASP A 40 -3.39 1.21 10.26
CA ASP A 40 -3.32 0.05 11.14
C ASP A 40 -4.42 -0.96 10.81
N LEU A 41 -4.20 -2.19 11.24
CA LEU A 41 -5.26 -3.19 11.17
C LEU A 41 -6.35 -2.87 12.18
N PRO A 42 -7.61 -3.22 11.85
CA PRO A 42 -8.69 -3.10 12.85
C PRO A 42 -8.42 -4.06 14.02
N ILE A 43 -8.91 -3.69 15.20
CA ILE A 43 -8.80 -4.53 16.37
C ILE A 43 -9.67 -5.77 16.15
N ALA A 44 -9.02 -6.95 16.21
CA ALA A 44 -9.73 -8.21 16.09
C ALA A 44 -10.21 -8.69 17.47
N LEU A 45 -11.44 -9.15 17.53
CA LEU A 45 -12.03 -9.73 18.73
C LEU A 45 -12.22 -11.23 18.51
N GLY A 46 -11.48 -12.05 19.29
CA GLY A 46 -11.59 -13.50 19.22
C GLY A 46 -10.85 -14.11 18.03
N SER A 47 -11.51 -15.02 17.30
CA SER A 47 -10.92 -15.80 16.22
C SER A 47 -10.95 -15.12 14.86
N GLU A 48 -11.27 -13.84 14.81
CA GLU A 48 -11.48 -13.11 13.56
C GLU A 48 -10.19 -12.57 12.93
N GLU A 49 -9.02 -12.86 13.50
CA GLU A 49 -7.73 -12.39 12.99
C GLU A 49 -7.48 -12.80 11.54
N ASP A 50 -7.93 -14.00 11.14
CA ASP A 50 -7.73 -14.49 9.79
C ASP A 50 -8.63 -13.80 8.76
N GLU A 51 -9.65 -13.07 9.19
CA GLU A 51 -10.54 -12.36 8.28
C GLU A 51 -9.88 -11.15 7.63
N THR A 52 -8.78 -10.67 8.20
CA THR A 52 -8.06 -9.52 7.65
C THR A 52 -7.22 -9.87 6.43
N VAL A 53 -6.73 -11.12 6.34
CA VAL A 53 -5.86 -11.53 5.23
C VAL A 53 -6.66 -12.02 4.03
N PRO A 54 -6.17 -11.84 2.80
CA PRO A 54 -5.00 -11.03 2.44
C PRO A 54 -5.25 -9.54 2.63
N TYR A 55 -4.23 -8.79 3.04
CA TYR A 55 -4.43 -7.36 3.26
C TYR A 55 -3.25 -6.52 2.80
N ILE A 56 -3.55 -5.24 2.59
CA ILE A 56 -2.56 -4.19 2.37
C ILE A 56 -2.86 -3.09 3.38
N ILE A 57 -1.84 -2.65 4.10
CA ILE A 57 -1.94 -1.48 4.98
C ILE A 57 -1.25 -0.32 4.28
N VAL A 58 -1.96 0.78 4.12
CA VAL A 58 -1.39 2.02 3.59
C VAL A 58 -1.00 2.91 4.77
N ARG A 59 0.30 3.02 5.02
CA ARG A 59 0.84 3.78 6.13
C ARG A 59 1.51 5.05 5.65
N ILE A 60 1.12 6.16 6.22
CA ILE A 60 1.86 7.41 6.06
C ILE A 60 2.98 7.39 7.09
N ASP A 61 4.22 7.42 6.62
CA ASP A 61 5.38 7.29 7.48
C ASP A 61 5.95 8.65 7.88
N SER A 62 6.18 9.51 6.91
CA SER A 62 6.79 10.81 7.16
C SER A 62 6.49 11.78 6.01
N GLY A 63 6.74 13.04 6.25
CA GLY A 63 6.57 14.07 5.23
C GLY A 63 7.62 15.16 5.39
N ASN A 64 7.86 15.90 4.31
CA ASN A 64 8.84 16.95 4.27
C ASN A 64 8.42 18.04 3.27
N ILE A 65 8.47 19.29 3.71
CA ILE A 65 8.32 20.47 2.85
C ILE A 65 9.63 21.24 2.99
N PRO A 66 10.53 21.16 1.97
CA PRO A 66 11.88 21.72 2.13
C PRO A 66 11.93 23.23 2.20
N GLU A 67 11.02 23.92 1.51
CA GLU A 67 10.99 25.38 1.47
C GLU A 67 9.55 25.88 1.36
N LEU A 68 9.37 27.20 1.60
CA LEU A 68 8.05 27.82 1.43
C LEU A 68 7.55 27.67 0.00
N ASN A 69 6.26 27.47 -0.15
CA ASN A 69 5.56 27.32 -1.44
C ASN A 69 5.93 26.07 -2.22
N GLU A 70 6.71 25.17 -1.65
CA GLU A 70 7.03 23.91 -2.31
C GLU A 70 6.02 22.83 -2.00
N GLN A 71 6.05 21.78 -2.81
CA GLN A 71 5.23 20.60 -2.61
C GLN A 71 5.70 19.84 -1.38
N GLU A 72 4.76 19.16 -0.76
CA GLU A 72 5.08 18.24 0.33
C GLU A 72 5.43 16.87 -0.24
N ARG A 73 6.57 16.35 0.16
CA ARG A 73 6.99 14.98 -0.17
C ARG A 73 6.61 14.08 0.98
N VAL A 74 5.78 13.09 0.69
CA VAL A 74 5.25 12.17 1.71
C VAL A 74 5.78 10.78 1.44
N GLU A 75 6.36 10.17 2.47
CA GLU A 75 6.80 8.79 2.42
C GLU A 75 5.67 7.88 2.85
N VAL A 76 5.35 6.92 2.01
CA VAL A 76 4.27 5.95 2.23
C VAL A 76 4.88 4.56 2.27
N ILE A 77 4.45 3.78 3.25
CA ILE A 77 4.83 2.37 3.33
C ILE A 77 3.57 1.54 3.15
N LEU A 78 3.62 0.61 2.20
CA LEU A 78 2.58 -0.39 2.01
C LEU A 78 3.05 -1.69 2.64
N VAL A 79 2.23 -2.25 3.51
CA VAL A 79 2.52 -3.55 4.15
C VAL A 79 1.55 -4.58 3.59
N PHE A 80 2.10 -5.67 3.08
CA PHE A 80 1.32 -6.76 2.49
C PHE A 80 1.38 -7.98 3.39
N CYS A 81 0.25 -8.66 3.54
CA CYS A 81 0.22 -9.94 4.26
C CYS A 81 -0.74 -10.88 3.57
N ILE A 82 -0.30 -12.11 3.42
CA ILE A 82 -1.15 -13.20 2.97
C ILE A 82 -0.99 -14.40 3.90
N LYS A 83 -1.99 -15.27 3.87
CA LYS A 83 -1.93 -16.55 4.56
C LYS A 83 -1.91 -17.65 3.53
N ALA A 84 -0.89 -18.51 3.59
CA ALA A 84 -0.74 -19.63 2.70
C ALA A 84 -0.33 -20.87 3.51
N ASN A 85 -1.14 -21.92 3.43
CA ASN A 85 -0.96 -23.13 4.23
C ASN A 85 -0.30 -24.26 3.44
N ASN A 86 0.11 -24.06 2.19
CA ASN A 86 0.67 -25.15 1.41
C ASN A 86 2.02 -25.60 1.97
N GLU A 87 2.29 -26.89 1.83
CA GLU A 87 3.49 -27.51 2.36
C GLU A 87 4.77 -27.01 1.71
N ASN A 88 4.69 -26.50 0.49
CA ASN A 88 5.84 -25.97 -0.23
C ASN A 88 6.24 -24.57 0.23
N ARG A 89 5.44 -23.96 1.09
CA ARG A 89 5.72 -22.64 1.68
C ARG A 89 5.98 -21.57 0.62
N GLN A 90 5.17 -21.57 -0.42
CA GLN A 90 5.35 -20.67 -1.57
C GLN A 90 4.52 -19.38 -1.48
N GLY A 91 4.05 -19.04 -0.27
CA GLY A 91 3.27 -17.82 -0.06
C GLY A 91 4.02 -16.55 -0.45
N TYR A 92 5.36 -16.57 -0.38
CA TYR A 92 6.15 -15.41 -0.81
C TYR A 92 5.90 -15.03 -2.28
N LEU A 93 5.53 -16.00 -3.13
CA LEU A 93 5.22 -15.72 -4.53
C LEU A 93 4.01 -14.79 -4.65
N ASP A 94 3.01 -14.99 -3.81
CA ASP A 94 1.84 -14.12 -3.81
C ASP A 94 2.19 -12.71 -3.35
N VAL A 95 3.03 -12.60 -2.33
CA VAL A 95 3.53 -11.30 -1.87
C VAL A 95 4.32 -10.61 -2.96
N MET A 96 5.19 -11.33 -3.66
CA MET A 96 5.96 -10.79 -4.78
C MET A 96 5.05 -10.32 -5.92
N ASN A 97 3.98 -11.08 -6.19
CA ASN A 97 3.01 -10.70 -7.22
C ASN A 97 2.24 -9.44 -6.83
N MET A 98 1.92 -9.30 -5.55
CA MET A 98 1.28 -8.07 -5.05
C MET A 98 2.20 -6.86 -5.23
N ILE A 99 3.46 -7.00 -4.86
CA ILE A 99 4.46 -5.95 -5.03
C ILE A 99 4.62 -5.59 -6.52
N GLN A 100 4.66 -6.59 -7.38
CA GLN A 100 4.81 -6.37 -8.82
C GLN A 100 3.61 -5.60 -9.40
N ARG A 101 2.39 -5.90 -8.97
CA ARG A 101 1.21 -5.16 -9.41
C ARG A 101 1.31 -3.68 -9.06
N VAL A 102 1.70 -3.39 -7.83
CA VAL A 102 1.85 -2.00 -7.38
C VAL A 102 2.94 -1.29 -8.18
N LYS A 103 4.07 -1.96 -8.37
CA LYS A 103 5.18 -1.42 -9.16
C LYS A 103 4.72 -1.05 -10.57
N GLU A 104 4.07 -1.99 -11.26
CA GLU A 104 3.61 -1.75 -12.63
C GLU A 104 2.61 -0.61 -12.70
N ARG A 105 1.69 -0.54 -11.74
CA ARG A 105 0.67 0.52 -11.71
C ARG A 105 1.32 1.90 -11.67
N PHE A 106 2.26 2.12 -10.77
CA PHE A 106 2.83 3.46 -10.55
C PHE A 106 3.95 3.81 -11.54
N PHE A 107 4.65 2.82 -12.10
CA PHE A 107 5.63 3.10 -13.14
C PHE A 107 4.99 3.31 -14.52
N LYS A 108 3.79 2.80 -14.74
CA LYS A 108 3.03 3.06 -15.97
C LYS A 108 2.25 4.37 -15.91
N ASN A 109 1.77 4.73 -14.72
CA ASN A 109 1.05 5.97 -14.49
C ASN A 109 1.34 6.43 -13.07
N PHE A 110 2.12 7.49 -12.96
CA PHE A 110 2.58 7.98 -11.66
C PHE A 110 1.51 8.76 -10.89
N SER A 111 0.40 9.13 -11.51
CA SER A 111 -0.67 9.91 -10.85
C SER A 111 -1.58 9.03 -10.02
N VAL A 112 -2.00 9.53 -8.86
CA VAL A 112 -3.06 8.96 -8.06
C VAL A 112 -3.96 10.08 -7.55
N GLY A 113 -5.28 9.88 -7.61
CA GLY A 113 -6.20 10.98 -7.39
C GLY A 113 -5.98 12.06 -8.45
N LYS A 114 -6.38 13.30 -8.14
CA LYS A 114 -6.21 14.41 -9.08
C LYS A 114 -4.93 15.20 -8.85
N TYR A 115 -4.33 15.07 -7.65
CA TYR A 115 -3.35 16.03 -7.17
C TYR A 115 -2.04 15.40 -6.71
N PHE A 116 -1.97 14.08 -6.67
CA PHE A 116 -0.83 13.38 -6.08
C PHE A 116 -0.09 12.60 -7.15
N TYR A 117 1.23 12.52 -7.02
CA TYR A 117 2.00 11.71 -7.95
C TYR A 117 3.18 11.05 -7.26
N PHE A 118 3.44 9.84 -7.73
CA PHE A 118 4.55 9.02 -7.28
C PHE A 118 5.87 9.52 -7.88
N GLU A 119 6.92 9.48 -7.06
CA GLU A 119 8.29 9.73 -7.51
C GLU A 119 9.20 8.63 -6.95
N PRO A 120 10.07 8.05 -7.79
CA PRO A 120 11.07 7.11 -7.27
C PRO A 120 11.93 7.74 -6.19
N PRO A 121 12.55 6.94 -5.31
CA PRO A 121 12.73 5.50 -5.45
C PRO A 121 11.52 4.68 -5.03
N PHE A 122 11.41 3.49 -5.59
CA PHE A 122 10.48 2.45 -5.20
C PHE A 122 11.30 1.35 -4.57
N GLU A 123 11.15 1.16 -3.27
CA GLU A 123 11.92 0.16 -2.54
C GLU A 123 10.99 -0.91 -2.01
N TRP A 124 11.42 -2.16 -2.06
CA TRP A 124 10.59 -3.26 -1.58
C TRP A 124 11.43 -4.27 -0.83
N ALA A 125 10.77 -5.02 0.05
CA ALA A 125 11.41 -6.09 0.80
C ALA A 125 10.36 -7.16 1.13
N VAL A 126 10.83 -8.40 1.21
CA VAL A 126 10.03 -9.54 1.67
C VAL A 126 10.63 -9.98 3.00
N GLN A 127 9.76 -10.27 3.95
CA GLN A 127 10.20 -10.69 5.28
C GLN A 127 11.01 -11.98 5.22
N ASP A 128 12.13 -12.03 5.94
CA ASP A 128 13.00 -13.20 6.00
C ASP A 128 12.78 -14.06 7.24
N GLU A 129 11.97 -13.61 8.20
CA GLU A 129 11.62 -14.39 9.38
C GLU A 129 10.56 -15.44 9.05
N ASP A 130 10.63 -16.56 9.76
CA ASP A 130 9.65 -17.63 9.60
C ASP A 130 8.39 -17.31 10.40
N THR A 131 7.36 -16.85 9.70
CA THR A 131 6.06 -16.52 10.28
C THR A 131 4.95 -17.43 9.73
N PHE A 132 5.32 -18.55 9.09
CA PHE A 132 4.35 -19.47 8.51
C PHE A 132 3.15 -19.68 9.46
N PRO A 133 1.91 -19.64 8.97
CA PRO A 133 1.46 -19.60 7.57
C PRO A 133 1.31 -18.20 6.98
N TYR A 134 1.79 -17.15 7.64
CA TYR A 134 1.68 -15.78 7.16
C TYR A 134 2.96 -15.34 6.48
N PHE A 135 2.80 -14.61 5.37
CA PHE A 135 3.90 -14.09 4.57
C PHE A 135 3.73 -12.58 4.42
N TYR A 136 4.81 -11.84 4.65
CA TYR A 136 4.79 -10.38 4.69
C TYR A 136 5.74 -9.79 3.67
N GLY A 137 5.38 -8.64 3.14
CA GLY A 137 6.24 -7.82 2.33
C GLY A 137 5.91 -6.37 2.55
N ALA A 138 6.79 -5.50 2.11
CA ALA A 138 6.60 -4.06 2.24
C ALA A 138 7.13 -3.33 1.02
N VAL A 139 6.52 -2.21 0.72
CA VAL A 139 6.93 -1.29 -0.34
C VAL A 139 7.02 0.10 0.27
N LYS A 140 8.09 0.80 -0.04
CA LYS A 140 8.30 2.17 0.37
C LYS A 140 8.31 3.06 -0.87
N MET A 141 7.46 4.07 -0.86
CA MET A 141 7.24 4.97 -1.99
C MET A 141 7.21 6.41 -1.51
N ASN A 142 7.53 7.32 -2.41
CA ASN A 142 7.37 8.74 -2.14
C ASN A 142 6.30 9.32 -3.05
N PHE A 143 5.51 10.22 -2.50
CA PHE A 143 4.48 10.93 -3.26
C PHE A 143 4.63 12.42 -3.01
N TYR A 144 4.32 13.19 -4.05
CA TYR A 144 4.20 14.64 -3.91
C TYR A 144 2.75 15.02 -3.74
N CYS A 145 2.52 15.88 -2.74
CA CYS A 145 1.23 16.53 -2.50
C CYS A 145 1.35 17.99 -2.89
N PRO A 146 0.25 18.64 -3.31
CA PRO A 146 0.28 20.05 -3.64
C PRO A 146 0.80 20.91 -2.49
N GLY A 147 1.60 21.91 -2.83
CA GLY A 147 2.12 22.83 -1.85
C GLY A 147 1.07 23.83 -1.37
N ILE A 148 1.38 24.46 -0.25
CA ILE A 148 0.60 25.56 0.28
C ILE A 148 1.30 26.84 -0.12
N MET A 149 0.60 27.70 -0.88
CA MET A 149 1.16 28.96 -1.34
C MET A 149 1.07 30.00 -0.23
N LEU A 150 2.17 30.76 -0.07
CA LEU A 150 2.18 31.87 0.87
C LEU A 150 1.13 32.89 0.46
N GLU A 151 0.26 33.23 1.38
CA GLU A 151 -0.71 34.29 1.19
C GLU A 151 -0.04 35.64 1.50
N ASP A 152 -0.11 36.56 0.55
CA ASP A 152 0.47 37.90 0.76
C ASP A 152 -0.63 38.88 1.21
N PRO A 153 -0.60 39.30 2.48
CA PRO A 153 -1.62 40.22 2.99
C PRO A 153 -1.56 41.62 2.44
N LEU A 154 -0.50 41.96 1.70
CA LEU A 154 -0.34 43.29 1.10
C LEU A 154 -0.91 43.40 -0.31
N LEU A 155 -1.34 42.29 -0.85
CA LEU A 155 -1.99 42.28 -2.17
C LEU A 155 -3.54 42.39 -2.03
#